data_55b4a8197991f22fbc0e083f298e1244
#
_entry.id   55b4a8197991f22fbc0e083f298e1244
#
_cell.length_a   1.000
_cell.length_b   1.000
_cell.length_c   1.000
_cell.angle_alpha   90.00
_cell.angle_beta   90.00
_cell.angle_gamma   90.00
#
_symmetry.space_group_name_H-M   'P 1'
#
loop_
_entity.id
_entity.type
_entity.pdbx_description
1 polymer ?
#
loop_
_entity_poly.entity_id
_entity_poly.type
_entity_poly.pdbx_seq_one_letter_code
_entity_poly.pdbx_strand_id
1 'polypeptide(L)'
;MSLNAFIVHYQNWCKRKKYNFSQSKAEEIYGKAKELVPVLPKDDITKLIIKQAVNQLNSASTTVESLRTLMNETASKLPEYPIVMAMKGVGASLGPQLMAEIGDVSRFTHKGAITAFAGVDPGVNESGSYEQKSVPTSKRGSSDLRKTLFQVMDVLIKTHPQDDPVYQFLDK
;
A
#
# COMPACT_ATOMS: atom_id res chain seq x y z
N MET A 1 -4.38 -27.53 -21.64
CA MET A 1 -3.10 -26.89 -21.98
C MET A 1 -2.00 -27.63 -21.24
N SER A 2 -0.86 -27.93 -21.88
CA SER A 2 0.30 -28.55 -21.24
C SER A 2 1.07 -27.49 -20.40
N LEU A 3 1.91 -27.96 -19.46
CA LEU A 3 2.74 -27.07 -18.66
C LEU A 3 3.63 -26.15 -19.51
N ASN A 4 4.31 -26.75 -20.50
CA ASN A 4 5.17 -25.98 -21.42
C ASN A 4 4.41 -24.90 -22.20
N ALA A 5 3.23 -25.21 -22.69
CA ALA A 5 2.38 -24.24 -23.39
C ALA A 5 1.92 -23.12 -22.44
N PHE A 6 1.64 -23.45 -21.16
CA PHE A 6 1.31 -22.45 -20.16
C PHE A 6 2.50 -21.53 -19.85
N ILE A 7 3.69 -22.08 -19.67
CA ILE A 7 4.92 -21.29 -19.40
C ILE A 7 5.17 -20.28 -20.52
N VAL A 8 5.08 -20.71 -21.80
CA VAL A 8 5.25 -19.81 -22.95
C VAL A 8 4.18 -18.71 -22.96
N HIS A 9 2.92 -19.08 -22.69
CA HIS A 9 1.83 -18.11 -22.62
C HIS A 9 2.02 -17.09 -21.50
N TYR A 10 2.41 -17.55 -20.32
CA TYR A 10 2.69 -16.70 -19.15
C TYR A 10 3.88 -15.77 -19.39
N GLN A 11 4.95 -16.26 -20.02
CA GLN A 11 6.11 -15.45 -20.41
C GLN A 11 5.71 -14.32 -21.37
N ASN A 12 4.91 -14.63 -22.39
CA ASN A 12 4.40 -13.64 -23.34
C ASN A 12 3.48 -12.61 -22.67
N TRP A 13 2.68 -13.04 -21.69
CA TRP A 13 1.84 -12.17 -20.90
C TRP A 13 2.71 -11.23 -20.02
N CYS A 14 3.72 -11.75 -19.32
CA CYS A 14 4.66 -10.94 -18.54
C CYS A 14 5.35 -9.87 -19.40
N LYS A 15 5.83 -10.23 -20.60
CA LYS A 15 6.44 -9.28 -21.54
C LYS A 15 5.47 -8.15 -21.91
N ARG A 16 4.23 -8.47 -22.25
CA ARG A 16 3.22 -7.46 -22.62
C ARG A 16 2.88 -6.53 -21.45
N LYS A 17 2.88 -7.05 -20.23
CA LYS A 17 2.52 -6.30 -19.01
C LYS A 17 3.73 -5.68 -18.30
N LYS A 18 4.93 -5.86 -18.84
CA LYS A 18 6.21 -5.39 -18.25
C LYS A 18 6.48 -5.96 -16.85
N TYR A 19 6.04 -7.19 -16.59
CA TYR A 19 6.36 -7.92 -15.37
C TYR A 19 7.61 -8.79 -15.56
N ASN A 20 8.35 -9.01 -14.47
CA ASN A 20 9.44 -9.97 -14.46
C ASN A 20 8.89 -11.38 -14.58
N PHE A 21 9.38 -12.14 -15.56
CA PHE A 21 9.03 -13.54 -15.73
C PHE A 21 9.81 -14.40 -14.73
N SER A 22 9.10 -15.34 -14.09
CA SER A 22 9.68 -16.40 -13.26
C SER A 22 9.07 -17.73 -13.67
N GLN A 23 9.92 -18.67 -14.08
CA GLN A 23 9.49 -20.00 -14.46
C GLN A 23 8.92 -20.78 -13.27
N SER A 24 9.57 -20.72 -12.11
CA SER A 24 9.10 -21.37 -10.88
C SER A 24 7.70 -20.89 -10.47
N LYS A 25 7.43 -19.60 -10.65
CA LYS A 25 6.09 -19.04 -10.39
C LYS A 25 5.04 -19.53 -11.41
N ALA A 26 5.43 -19.69 -12.67
CA ALA A 26 4.54 -20.27 -13.69
C ALA A 26 4.18 -21.72 -13.35
N GLU A 27 5.16 -22.53 -12.95
CA GLU A 27 4.98 -23.92 -12.54
C GLU A 27 4.09 -24.03 -11.28
N GLU A 28 4.31 -23.18 -10.28
CA GLU A 28 3.47 -23.08 -9.08
C GLU A 28 2.02 -22.76 -9.42
N ILE A 29 1.77 -21.74 -10.25
CA ILE A 29 0.42 -21.35 -10.69
C ILE A 29 -0.25 -22.51 -11.42
N TYR A 30 0.46 -23.17 -12.33
CA TYR A 30 -0.07 -24.29 -13.11
C TYR A 30 -0.41 -25.49 -12.21
N GLY A 31 0.46 -25.81 -11.23
CA GLY A 31 0.23 -26.87 -10.26
C GLY A 31 -1.02 -26.60 -9.42
N LYS A 32 -1.08 -25.43 -8.77
CA LYS A 32 -2.23 -25.01 -7.98
C LYS A 32 -3.53 -25.01 -8.77
N ALA A 33 -3.50 -24.55 -10.04
CA ALA A 33 -4.69 -24.55 -10.90
C ALA A 33 -5.21 -25.96 -11.23
N LYS A 34 -4.34 -26.97 -11.23
CA LYS A 34 -4.74 -28.37 -11.42
C LYS A 34 -5.37 -29.00 -10.19
N GLU A 35 -4.95 -28.56 -9.01
CA GLU A 35 -5.48 -29.07 -7.72
C GLU A 35 -6.85 -28.46 -7.40
N LEU A 36 -7.22 -27.34 -8.03
CA LEU A 36 -8.51 -26.70 -7.79
C LEU A 36 -9.66 -27.54 -8.38
N VAL A 37 -10.62 -27.87 -7.52
CA VAL A 37 -11.89 -28.45 -7.96
C VAL A 37 -12.73 -27.35 -8.61
N PRO A 38 -13.14 -27.50 -9.87
CA PRO A 38 -13.98 -26.49 -10.53
C PRO A 38 -15.37 -26.46 -9.86
N VAL A 39 -15.69 -25.31 -9.26
CA VAL A 39 -17.01 -25.07 -8.63
C VAL A 39 -18.06 -24.71 -9.69
N LEU A 40 -17.63 -24.13 -10.80
CA LEU A 40 -18.50 -23.71 -11.90
C LEU A 40 -18.30 -24.60 -13.13
N PRO A 41 -19.36 -24.85 -13.90
CA PRO A 41 -19.25 -25.63 -15.14
C PRO A 41 -18.36 -24.92 -16.17
N LYS A 42 -17.73 -25.70 -17.04
CA LYS A 42 -16.87 -25.17 -18.13
C LYS A 42 -17.71 -24.87 -19.40
N ASP A 43 -18.75 -24.08 -19.21
CA ASP A 43 -19.64 -23.64 -20.28
C ASP A 43 -19.34 -22.21 -20.76
N ASP A 44 -20.02 -21.75 -21.80
CA ASP A 44 -19.80 -20.44 -22.38
C ASP A 44 -20.34 -19.31 -21.50
N ILE A 45 -21.35 -19.60 -20.67
CA ILE A 45 -21.90 -18.65 -19.71
C ILE A 45 -20.88 -18.36 -18.63
N THR A 46 -20.27 -19.40 -18.06
CA THR A 46 -19.20 -19.26 -17.06
C THR A 46 -17.99 -18.50 -17.62
N LYS A 47 -17.58 -18.83 -18.87
CA LYS A 47 -16.50 -18.07 -19.54
C LYS A 47 -16.85 -16.59 -19.71
N LEU A 48 -18.11 -16.30 -20.08
CA LEU A 48 -18.56 -14.92 -20.22
C LEU A 48 -18.51 -14.17 -18.89
N ILE A 49 -19.01 -14.78 -17.80
CA ILE A 49 -18.98 -14.20 -16.46
C ILE A 49 -17.53 -13.89 -16.03
N ILE A 50 -16.61 -14.85 -16.18
CA ILE A 50 -15.21 -14.66 -15.84
C ILE A 50 -14.59 -13.54 -16.69
N LYS A 51 -14.86 -13.52 -17.99
CA LYS A 51 -14.36 -12.46 -18.88
C LYS A 51 -14.85 -11.08 -18.44
N GLN A 52 -16.12 -10.94 -18.07
CA GLN A 52 -16.67 -9.68 -17.59
C GLN A 52 -16.07 -9.26 -16.24
N ALA A 53 -15.92 -10.20 -15.30
CA ALA A 53 -15.26 -9.92 -14.01
C ALA A 53 -13.81 -9.43 -14.21
N VAL A 54 -13.04 -10.07 -15.09
CA VAL A 54 -11.67 -9.63 -15.42
C VAL A 54 -11.66 -8.25 -16.10
N ASN A 55 -12.61 -7.97 -16.99
CA ASN A 55 -12.74 -6.66 -17.63
C ASN A 55 -13.05 -5.56 -16.59
N GLN A 56 -13.96 -5.82 -15.66
CA GLN A 56 -14.27 -4.89 -14.56
C GLN A 56 -13.05 -4.64 -13.67
N LEU A 57 -12.31 -5.70 -13.30
CA LEU A 57 -11.07 -5.57 -12.52
C LEU A 57 -10.04 -4.71 -13.25
N ASN A 58 -9.81 -4.95 -14.54
CA ASN A 58 -8.89 -4.16 -15.36
C ASN A 58 -9.33 -2.70 -15.45
N SER A 59 -10.62 -2.44 -15.66
CA SER A 59 -11.17 -1.08 -15.71
C SER A 59 -10.99 -0.35 -14.38
N ALA A 60 -11.31 -1.00 -13.26
CA ALA A 60 -11.12 -0.46 -11.93
C ALA A 60 -9.62 -0.15 -11.65
N SER A 61 -8.72 -1.08 -12.03
CA SER A 61 -7.28 -0.87 -11.89
C SER A 61 -6.78 0.33 -12.68
N THR A 62 -7.23 0.48 -13.93
CA THR A 62 -6.89 1.64 -14.77
C THR A 62 -7.39 2.95 -14.17
N THR A 63 -8.61 2.95 -13.62
CA THR A 63 -9.18 4.12 -12.95
C THR A 63 -8.35 4.50 -11.71
N VAL A 64 -7.98 3.52 -10.88
CA VAL A 64 -7.12 3.75 -9.70
C VAL A 64 -5.77 4.37 -10.10
N GLU A 65 -5.12 3.85 -11.14
CA GLU A 65 -3.84 4.39 -11.60
C GLU A 65 -3.98 5.82 -12.15
N SER A 66 -5.06 6.12 -12.87
CA SER A 66 -5.35 7.47 -13.36
C SER A 66 -5.57 8.44 -12.20
N LEU A 67 -6.32 8.04 -11.17
CA LEU A 67 -6.56 8.85 -9.98
C LEU A 67 -5.27 9.09 -9.19
N ARG A 68 -4.40 8.08 -9.05
CA ARG A 68 -3.10 8.23 -8.40
C ARG A 68 -2.21 9.23 -9.13
N THR A 69 -2.19 9.18 -10.46
CA THR A 69 -1.46 10.13 -11.29
C THR A 69 -1.97 11.55 -11.05
N LEU A 70 -3.28 11.75 -11.12
CA LEU A 70 -3.90 13.05 -10.88
C LEU A 70 -3.66 13.58 -9.45
N MET A 71 -3.73 12.71 -8.45
CA MET A 71 -3.39 13.06 -7.06
C MET A 71 -1.95 13.55 -6.95
N ASN A 72 -1.00 12.83 -7.58
CA ASN A 72 0.40 13.20 -7.55
C ASN A 72 0.67 14.53 -8.29
N GLU A 73 0.06 14.73 -9.46
CA GLU A 73 0.13 16.00 -10.21
C GLU A 73 -0.45 17.17 -9.42
N THR A 74 -1.54 16.95 -8.69
CA THR A 74 -2.15 17.97 -7.84
C THR A 74 -1.27 18.29 -6.64
N ALA A 75 -0.78 17.27 -5.95
CA ALA A 75 0.10 17.41 -4.80
C ALA A 75 1.42 18.10 -5.16
N SER A 76 1.98 17.83 -6.36
CA SER A 76 3.24 18.42 -6.82
C SER A 76 3.22 19.95 -6.93
N LYS A 77 2.04 20.57 -6.96
CA LYS A 77 1.85 22.02 -6.99
C LYS A 77 1.90 22.66 -5.59
N LEU A 78 1.89 21.87 -4.53
CA LEU A 78 1.90 22.33 -3.15
C LEU A 78 3.35 22.52 -2.65
N PRO A 79 3.63 23.57 -1.87
CA PRO A 79 4.98 23.88 -1.40
C PRO A 79 5.57 22.81 -0.49
N GLU A 80 4.74 22.03 0.19
CA GLU A 80 5.15 20.94 1.09
C GLU A 80 5.59 19.68 0.34
N TYR A 81 5.21 19.53 -0.93
CA TYR A 81 5.46 18.32 -1.72
C TYR A 81 6.93 17.90 -1.73
N PRO A 82 7.93 18.78 -2.00
CA PRO A 82 9.33 18.38 -2.00
C PRO A 82 9.79 17.85 -0.63
N ILE A 83 9.27 18.41 0.45
CA ILE A 83 9.60 18.01 1.83
C ILE A 83 9.06 16.60 2.10
N VAL A 84 7.80 16.37 1.76
CA VAL A 84 7.14 15.07 1.97
C VAL A 84 7.81 13.98 1.10
N MET A 85 8.14 14.29 -0.15
CA MET A 85 8.79 13.34 -1.06
C MET A 85 10.26 13.05 -0.72
N ALA A 86 10.91 13.92 0.06
CA ALA A 86 12.25 13.67 0.58
C ALA A 86 12.27 12.67 1.75
N MET A 87 11.12 12.40 2.36
CA MET A 87 11.02 11.44 3.47
C MET A 87 11.23 10.01 2.93
N LYS A 88 12.12 9.25 3.57
CA LYS A 88 12.33 7.83 3.24
C LYS A 88 11.03 7.05 3.48
N GLY A 89 10.78 6.05 2.64
CA GLY A 89 9.54 5.28 2.68
C GLY A 89 8.32 5.95 2.03
N VAL A 90 8.44 7.22 1.62
CA VAL A 90 7.39 7.97 0.94
C VAL A 90 7.68 8.02 -0.56
N GLY A 91 6.75 7.53 -1.35
CA GLY A 91 6.81 7.54 -2.81
C GLY A 91 5.62 8.26 -3.43
N ALA A 92 5.55 8.29 -4.77
CA ALA A 92 4.52 8.98 -5.54
C ALA A 92 3.07 8.55 -5.25
N SER A 93 2.85 7.45 -4.54
CA SER A 93 1.53 7.01 -4.07
C SER A 93 1.25 7.48 -2.64
N LEU A 94 2.20 7.22 -1.71
CA LEU A 94 2.00 7.54 -0.28
C LEU A 94 2.18 9.03 0.02
N GLY A 95 3.03 9.75 -0.71
CA GLY A 95 3.24 11.19 -0.51
C GLY A 95 1.97 12.01 -0.70
N PRO A 96 1.35 11.96 -1.88
CA PRO A 96 0.08 12.66 -2.12
C PRO A 96 -1.04 12.23 -1.18
N GLN A 97 -1.11 10.94 -0.83
CA GLN A 97 -2.09 10.43 0.12
C GLN A 97 -1.86 11.03 1.52
N LEU A 98 -0.63 11.03 2.01
CA LEU A 98 -0.26 11.63 3.28
C LEU A 98 -0.63 13.12 3.35
N MET A 99 -0.31 13.86 2.28
CA MET A 99 -0.65 15.27 2.17
C MET A 99 -2.16 15.50 2.17
N ALA A 100 -2.93 14.69 1.44
CA ALA A 100 -4.39 14.80 1.39
C ALA A 100 -5.03 14.51 2.76
N GLU A 101 -4.52 13.55 3.51
CA GLU A 101 -5.06 13.18 4.81
C GLU A 101 -4.68 14.17 5.91
N ILE A 102 -3.50 14.78 5.85
CA ILE A 102 -3.09 15.86 6.76
C ILE A 102 -3.83 17.16 6.42
N GLY A 103 -3.99 17.45 5.13
CA GLY A 103 -4.56 18.72 4.66
C GLY A 103 -3.65 19.90 4.96
N ASP A 104 -4.23 21.05 5.31
CA ASP A 104 -3.47 22.24 5.64
C ASP A 104 -2.67 22.06 6.93
N VAL A 105 -1.34 22.06 6.80
CA VAL A 105 -0.40 21.88 7.91
C VAL A 105 -0.46 23.07 8.91
N SER A 106 -0.83 24.26 8.44
CA SER A 106 -0.87 25.47 9.27
C SER A 106 -1.92 25.39 10.39
N ARG A 107 -2.90 24.50 10.28
CA ARG A 107 -3.91 24.26 11.33
C ARG A 107 -3.35 23.59 12.58
N PHE A 108 -2.15 23.02 12.50
CA PHE A 108 -1.52 22.36 13.64
C PHE A 108 -0.53 23.31 14.32
N THR A 109 -0.79 23.64 15.56
CA THR A 109 0.04 24.59 16.34
C THR A 109 1.38 24.02 16.78
N HIS A 110 1.52 22.70 16.82
CA HIS A 110 2.75 22.00 17.19
C HIS A 110 2.73 20.53 16.68
N LYS A 111 3.90 19.90 16.62
CA LYS A 111 4.07 18.51 16.13
C LYS A 111 3.18 17.47 16.84
N GLY A 112 2.94 17.63 18.14
CA GLY A 112 2.07 16.72 18.89
C GLY A 112 0.60 16.77 18.46
N ALA A 113 0.14 17.89 17.88
CA ALA A 113 -1.21 18.00 17.36
C ALA A 113 -1.43 17.08 16.13
N ILE A 114 -0.41 16.92 15.27
CA ILE A 114 -0.46 15.97 14.15
C ILE A 114 -0.47 14.53 14.66
N THR A 115 0.34 14.22 15.69
CA THR A 115 0.38 12.89 16.32
C THR A 115 -0.98 12.52 16.92
N ALA A 116 -1.60 13.46 17.65
CA ALA A 116 -2.95 13.27 18.19
C ALA A 116 -4.01 13.17 17.10
N PHE A 117 -3.88 13.97 16.02
CA PHE A 117 -4.77 13.90 14.88
C PHE A 117 -4.70 12.55 14.14
N ALA A 118 -3.52 11.93 14.07
CA ALA A 118 -3.34 10.57 13.56
C ALA A 118 -3.82 9.50 14.58
N GLY A 119 -3.97 9.86 15.84
CA GLY A 119 -4.32 8.93 16.93
C GLY A 119 -3.22 7.92 17.21
N VAL A 120 -1.95 8.30 17.00
CA VAL A 120 -0.76 7.49 17.33
C VAL A 120 -0.09 7.98 18.62
N ASP A 121 -0.64 9.00 19.24
CA ASP A 121 -0.24 9.47 20.57
C ASP A 121 -0.47 8.38 21.63
N PRO A 122 0.41 8.27 22.64
CA PRO A 122 0.19 7.35 23.75
C PRO A 122 -1.07 7.76 24.51
N GLY A 123 -1.91 6.78 24.86
CA GLY A 123 -3.04 7.02 25.76
C GLY A 123 -2.52 7.45 27.13
N VAL A 124 -3.10 8.49 27.71
CA VAL A 124 -2.78 8.88 29.09
C VAL A 124 -3.42 7.88 30.03
N ASN A 125 -2.60 7.16 30.79
CA ASN A 125 -3.04 6.22 31.79
C ASN A 125 -2.26 6.49 33.07
N GLU A 126 -2.54 7.66 33.65
CA GLU A 126 -2.01 8.08 34.95
C GLU A 126 -3.09 7.87 36.00
N SER A 127 -2.86 6.98 36.95
CA SER A 127 -3.69 6.78 38.13
C SER A 127 -2.79 6.83 39.37
N GLY A 128 -2.70 7.99 39.98
CA GLY A 128 -1.92 8.18 41.21
C GLY A 128 -0.42 7.97 41.02
N SER A 129 0.19 7.06 41.76
CA SER A 129 1.64 6.77 41.68
C SER A 129 2.04 5.67 40.71
N TYR A 130 1.13 5.20 39.89
CA TYR A 130 1.37 4.10 38.90
C TYR A 130 1.58 4.65 37.51
N GLU A 131 2.82 4.59 36.99
CA GLU A 131 3.18 4.82 35.61
C GLU A 131 3.20 3.50 34.84
N GLN A 132 2.32 3.38 33.85
CA GLN A 132 2.33 2.21 32.97
C GLN A 132 3.46 2.33 31.94
N LYS A 133 4.42 1.39 31.97
CA LYS A 133 5.60 1.39 31.08
C LYS A 133 5.30 1.22 29.58
N SER A 134 4.13 0.72 29.24
CA SER A 134 3.68 0.55 27.84
C SER A 134 2.21 0.92 27.73
N VAL A 135 1.92 1.98 26.99
CA VAL A 135 0.56 2.48 26.79
C VAL A 135 0.19 2.30 25.33
N PRO A 136 -0.96 1.69 25.01
CA PRO A 136 -1.42 1.59 23.64
C PRO A 136 -1.73 2.97 23.06
N THR A 137 -1.63 3.10 21.73
CA THR A 137 -1.97 4.34 21.02
C THR A 137 -3.45 4.70 21.24
N SER A 138 -3.76 5.98 21.32
CA SER A 138 -5.10 6.48 21.65
C SER A 138 -6.17 6.06 20.65
N LYS A 139 -5.80 5.94 19.37
CA LYS A 139 -6.68 5.63 18.22
C LYS A 139 -7.87 6.60 18.05
N ARG A 140 -7.86 7.75 18.73
CA ARG A 140 -8.96 8.74 18.71
C ARG A 140 -8.95 9.64 17.47
N GLY A 141 -7.85 9.63 16.72
CA GLY A 141 -7.67 10.46 15.52
C GLY A 141 -8.07 9.77 14.21
N SER A 142 -7.60 10.33 13.10
CA SER A 142 -7.84 9.82 11.74
C SER A 142 -7.30 8.40 11.57
N SER A 143 -8.19 7.46 11.26
CA SER A 143 -7.81 6.08 10.95
C SER A 143 -7.04 5.97 9.63
N ASP A 144 -7.36 6.83 8.67
CA ASP A 144 -6.76 6.80 7.34
C ASP A 144 -5.33 7.34 7.39
N LEU A 145 -5.11 8.49 8.07
CA LEU A 145 -3.77 9.00 8.30
C LEU A 145 -2.90 7.99 9.08
N ARG A 146 -3.45 7.39 10.11
CA ARG A 146 -2.73 6.36 10.89
C ARG A 146 -2.35 5.17 10.01
N LYS A 147 -3.26 4.68 9.16
CA LYS A 147 -2.98 3.61 8.19
C LYS A 147 -1.85 3.99 7.24
N THR A 148 -1.88 5.20 6.68
CA THR A 148 -0.85 5.69 5.76
C THR A 148 0.50 5.79 6.44
N LEU A 149 0.56 6.28 7.69
CA LEU A 149 1.80 6.30 8.48
C LEU A 149 2.35 4.90 8.73
N PHE A 150 1.50 3.91 9.03
CA PHE A 150 1.94 2.52 9.15
C PHE A 150 2.46 1.95 7.82
N GLN A 151 1.88 2.33 6.69
CA GLN A 151 2.39 1.92 5.39
C GLN A 151 3.78 2.52 5.09
N VAL A 152 4.01 3.79 5.45
CA VAL A 152 5.34 4.41 5.34
C VAL A 152 6.36 3.67 6.21
N MET A 153 5.99 3.35 7.45
CA MET A 153 6.85 2.60 8.37
C MET A 153 7.15 1.18 7.84
N ASP A 154 6.17 0.48 7.27
CA ASP A 154 6.36 -0.84 6.65
C ASP A 154 7.34 -0.79 5.46
N VAL A 155 7.29 0.28 4.65
CA VAL A 155 8.26 0.50 3.57
C VAL A 155 9.66 0.76 4.14
N LEU A 156 9.81 1.58 5.17
CA LEU A 156 11.08 1.83 5.83
C LEU A 156 11.71 0.54 6.36
N ILE A 157 10.92 -0.28 7.05
CA ILE A 157 11.37 -1.58 7.58
C ILE A 157 11.82 -2.52 6.45
N LYS A 158 11.11 -2.53 5.31
CA LYS A 158 11.44 -3.39 4.16
C LYS A 158 12.63 -2.92 3.34
N THR A 159 12.86 -1.61 3.27
CA THR A 159 13.93 -1.03 2.44
C THR A 159 15.27 -0.84 3.19
N HIS A 160 15.24 -0.92 4.54
CA HIS A 160 16.42 -0.82 5.39
C HIS A 160 17.34 0.38 5.07
N PRO A 161 16.85 1.63 4.99
CA PRO A 161 17.68 2.78 4.63
C PRO A 161 18.62 3.14 5.79
N GLN A 162 19.86 2.64 5.76
CA GLN A 162 20.84 2.75 6.84
C GLN A 162 21.22 4.19 7.19
N ASP A 163 21.00 5.14 6.28
CA ASP A 163 21.26 6.56 6.43
C ASP A 163 20.07 7.34 7.04
N ASP A 164 18.93 6.67 7.29
CA ASP A 164 17.72 7.32 7.80
C ASP A 164 17.64 7.23 9.33
N PRO A 165 17.54 8.40 10.04
CA PRO A 165 17.47 8.41 11.50
C PRO A 165 16.24 7.70 12.08
N VAL A 166 15.11 7.70 11.35
CA VAL A 166 13.89 7.03 11.79
C VAL A 166 14.07 5.52 11.71
N TYR A 167 14.66 5.02 10.61
CA TYR A 167 14.99 3.61 10.48
C TYR A 167 15.98 3.16 11.55
N GLN A 168 17.07 3.91 11.79
CA GLN A 168 18.05 3.62 12.84
C GLN A 168 17.44 3.57 14.25
N PHE A 169 16.38 4.34 14.50
CA PHE A 169 15.62 4.27 15.75
C PHE A 169 14.76 3.01 15.85
N LEU A 170 14.16 2.58 14.74
CA LEU A 170 13.30 1.39 14.69
C LEU A 170 14.08 0.07 14.75
N ASP A 171 15.35 0.06 14.32
CA ASP A 171 16.21 -1.13 14.25
C ASP A 171 16.94 -1.43 15.58
N LYS A 172 16.71 -0.64 16.61
CA LYS A 172 17.25 -0.82 17.99
C LYS A 172 16.33 -1.68 18.84
#